data_d620dd6906782bb5cf2187e8c8bb16ff
#
_entry.id   d620dd6906782bb5cf2187e8c8bb16ff
#
_cell.length_a   1.000
_cell.length_b   1.000
_cell.length_c   1.000
_cell.angle_alpha   90.00
_cell.angle_beta   90.00
_cell.angle_gamma   90.00
#
_symmetry.space_group_name_H-M   'P 1'
#
loop_
_entity.id
_entity.type
_entity.pdbx_description
1 polymer ?
#
loop_
_entity_poly.entity_id
_entity_poly.type
_entity_poly.pdbx_seq_one_letter_code
_entity_poly.pdbx_strand_id
1 'polypeptide(L)'
;MSSTTPGLVCAHHHLYSSLARGMPAPPSTPTNFLEILRNIWWRLDVALDEDTIHWSATLGAVEALMSGTTGIIDHHESPNFIDGSLDVISRACDAVGVRVNCSYGITERHGTESALRGLRENERHIRAGGRGMVGVHAAFTCSDDLLHRAAELAGDLGVGVHIHVAEVIDDVDAGRRLEGLARDDWFLVHCVHLDRDLAGTVVHNPRSNMNNSVGYAKPTTRTNKVALGTDGIGSDMLEEARLAYVALRAHDVTATPETVWEWLQAGYEYLPECRSDVVEWNYDHADSPWHVAFSPGIRAINVTSSDGEKLLVDGRPTRVDLDEVRAKAGEAAQRLFARL
;
A
#
# COMPACT_ATOMS: atom_id res chain seq x y z
N MET A 1 -14.67 16.51 23.83
CA MET A 1 -13.48 17.17 23.21
C MET A 1 -12.95 16.21 22.18
N SER A 2 -12.66 16.64 20.95
CA SER A 2 -12.07 15.78 19.92
C SER A 2 -10.60 15.51 20.25
N SER A 3 -10.11 14.28 20.06
CA SER A 3 -8.68 13.98 20.15
C SER A 3 -7.96 14.42 18.88
N THR A 4 -6.66 14.67 19.00
CA THR A 4 -5.78 14.94 17.86
C THR A 4 -4.63 13.95 17.83
N THR A 5 -4.21 13.55 16.62
CA THR A 5 -3.01 12.74 16.39
C THR A 5 -2.19 13.33 15.25
N PRO A 6 -0.93 12.92 15.10
CA PRO A 6 -0.24 13.06 13.81
C PRO A 6 -1.04 12.43 12.66
N GLY A 7 -0.73 12.83 11.42
CA GLY A 7 -1.26 12.17 10.23
C GLY A 7 -0.73 10.75 10.10
N LEU A 8 -1.59 9.79 9.75
CA LEU A 8 -1.21 8.38 9.66
C LEU A 8 -0.48 8.07 8.35
N VAL A 9 0.34 7.02 8.37
CA VAL A 9 1.07 6.52 7.20
C VAL A 9 0.65 5.08 6.90
N CYS A 10 0.23 4.84 5.66
CA CYS A 10 0.02 3.50 5.12
C CYS A 10 1.31 3.01 4.46
N ALA A 11 1.96 1.99 5.05
CA ALA A 11 3.27 1.53 4.60
C ALA A 11 3.23 0.61 3.36
N HIS A 12 2.06 0.19 2.92
CA HIS A 12 1.86 -0.55 1.67
C HIS A 12 0.42 -0.41 1.19
N HIS A 13 0.27 0.03 -0.03
CA HIS A 13 -1.03 0.19 -0.69
C HIS A 13 -0.93 0.00 -2.19
N HIS A 14 -2.08 -0.26 -2.82
CA HIS A 14 -2.26 -0.29 -4.27
C HIS A 14 -3.33 0.72 -4.68
N LEU A 15 -2.94 1.97 -4.89
CA LEU A 15 -3.89 3.05 -5.26
C LEU A 15 -4.67 2.76 -6.53
N TYR A 16 -4.10 1.99 -7.47
CA TYR A 16 -4.79 1.59 -8.69
C TYR A 16 -6.02 0.71 -8.45
N SER A 17 -6.13 0.08 -7.28
CA SER A 17 -7.22 -0.83 -6.93
C SER A 17 -8.45 -0.14 -6.33
N SER A 18 -8.42 1.17 -6.09
CA SER A 18 -9.52 1.89 -5.42
C SER A 18 -10.84 1.80 -6.21
N LEU A 19 -10.78 1.68 -7.54
CA LEU A 19 -11.95 1.49 -8.40
C LEU A 19 -12.46 0.03 -8.42
N ALA A 20 -11.74 -0.94 -7.85
CA ALA A 20 -12.10 -2.36 -7.96
C ALA A 20 -13.35 -2.74 -7.14
N ARG A 21 -13.80 -1.88 -6.25
CA ARG A 21 -15.03 -2.13 -5.48
C ARG A 21 -16.26 -2.23 -6.39
N GLY A 22 -16.93 -3.39 -6.34
CA GLY A 22 -18.10 -3.65 -7.17
C GLY A 22 -17.78 -4.07 -8.60
N MET A 23 -16.53 -4.41 -8.92
CA MET A 23 -16.17 -4.92 -10.23
C MET A 23 -16.88 -6.25 -10.55
N PRO A 24 -17.07 -6.60 -11.83
CA PRO A 24 -17.70 -7.84 -12.24
C PRO A 24 -17.04 -9.07 -11.61
N ALA A 25 -17.86 -10.09 -11.32
CA ALA A 25 -17.36 -11.36 -10.82
C ALA A 25 -16.32 -11.97 -11.79
N PRO A 26 -15.29 -12.65 -11.26
CA PRO A 26 -14.32 -13.34 -12.11
C PRO A 26 -14.97 -14.44 -12.94
N PRO A 27 -14.35 -14.91 -14.03
CA PRO A 27 -14.90 -15.94 -14.91
C PRO A 27 -15.20 -17.28 -14.21
N SER A 28 -14.48 -17.54 -13.12
CA SER A 28 -14.68 -18.72 -12.25
C SER A 28 -14.40 -18.30 -10.80
N THR A 29 -15.05 -18.96 -9.85
CA THR A 29 -14.78 -18.77 -8.42
C THR A 29 -13.37 -19.24 -8.09
N PRO A 30 -12.47 -18.38 -7.62
CA PRO A 30 -11.13 -18.76 -7.20
C PRO A 30 -11.18 -19.75 -6.02
N THR A 31 -10.32 -20.76 -6.02
CA THR A 31 -10.19 -21.75 -4.95
C THR A 31 -8.90 -21.62 -4.14
N ASN A 32 -7.98 -20.78 -4.62
CA ASN A 32 -6.70 -20.48 -3.98
C ASN A 32 -6.24 -19.06 -4.38
N PHE A 33 -5.22 -18.56 -3.70
CA PHE A 33 -4.76 -17.18 -3.91
C PHE A 33 -4.16 -16.96 -5.31
N LEU A 34 -3.47 -17.93 -5.89
CA LEU A 34 -2.92 -17.78 -7.25
C LEU A 34 -4.05 -17.61 -8.29
N GLU A 35 -5.19 -18.25 -8.07
CA GLU A 35 -6.39 -18.03 -8.89
C GLU A 35 -7.01 -16.66 -8.65
N ILE A 36 -6.98 -16.14 -7.41
CA ILE A 36 -7.37 -14.74 -7.10
C ILE A 36 -6.49 -13.78 -7.89
N LEU A 37 -5.16 -13.96 -7.87
CA LEU A 37 -4.24 -13.14 -8.65
C LEU A 37 -4.59 -13.19 -10.15
N ARG A 38 -4.70 -14.39 -10.74
CA ARG A 38 -4.94 -14.57 -12.17
C ARG A 38 -6.31 -14.09 -12.65
N ASN A 39 -7.36 -14.37 -11.85
CA ASN A 39 -8.73 -14.15 -12.27
C ASN A 39 -9.25 -12.75 -11.89
N ILE A 40 -8.59 -12.06 -10.96
CA ILE A 40 -9.00 -10.77 -10.43
C ILE A 40 -7.91 -9.73 -10.66
N TRP A 41 -6.81 -9.77 -9.90
CA TRP A 41 -5.84 -8.68 -9.85
C TRP A 41 -5.06 -8.51 -11.15
N TRP A 42 -4.52 -9.59 -11.74
CA TRP A 42 -3.76 -9.51 -13.00
C TRP A 42 -4.62 -9.11 -14.21
N ARG A 43 -5.93 -9.36 -14.14
CA ARG A 43 -6.86 -8.83 -15.15
C ARG A 43 -7.08 -7.33 -14.97
N LEU A 44 -7.21 -6.89 -13.70
CA LEU A 44 -7.32 -5.48 -13.38
C LEU A 44 -6.08 -4.71 -13.87
N ASP A 45 -4.87 -5.20 -13.57
CA ASP A 45 -3.60 -4.58 -13.99
C ASP A 45 -3.57 -4.31 -15.50
N VAL A 46 -3.96 -5.30 -16.30
CA VAL A 46 -3.98 -5.20 -17.78
C VAL A 46 -5.06 -4.23 -18.28
N ALA A 47 -6.14 -4.06 -17.54
CA ALA A 47 -7.25 -3.19 -17.94
C ALA A 47 -7.02 -1.69 -17.67
N LEU A 48 -5.96 -1.35 -16.92
CA LEU A 48 -5.65 0.03 -16.54
C LEU A 48 -5.12 0.85 -17.72
N ASP A 49 -5.50 2.12 -17.74
CA ASP A 49 -4.95 3.18 -18.58
C ASP A 49 -4.72 4.45 -17.72
N GLU A 50 -4.15 5.50 -18.34
CA GLU A 50 -3.83 6.76 -17.64
C GLU A 50 -5.04 7.32 -16.88
N ASP A 51 -6.21 7.37 -17.51
CA ASP A 51 -7.42 7.96 -16.92
C ASP A 51 -7.93 7.13 -15.72
N THR A 52 -7.95 5.82 -15.84
CA THR A 52 -8.38 4.93 -14.73
C THR A 52 -7.39 4.94 -13.58
N ILE A 53 -6.08 5.02 -13.85
CA ILE A 53 -5.04 5.19 -12.83
C ILE A 53 -5.24 6.51 -12.10
N HIS A 54 -5.41 7.61 -12.83
CA HIS A 54 -5.64 8.95 -12.25
C HIS A 54 -6.82 8.96 -11.28
N TRP A 55 -8.00 8.51 -11.74
CA TRP A 55 -9.20 8.57 -10.91
C TRP A 55 -9.18 7.55 -9.76
N SER A 56 -8.53 6.40 -9.96
CA SER A 56 -8.32 5.44 -8.88
C SER A 56 -7.43 6.02 -7.77
N ALA A 57 -6.29 6.62 -8.15
CA ALA A 57 -5.38 7.24 -7.20
C ALA A 57 -6.01 8.46 -6.51
N THR A 58 -6.75 9.29 -7.24
CA THR A 58 -7.46 10.44 -6.66
C THR A 58 -8.50 10.01 -5.64
N LEU A 59 -9.33 9.01 -5.97
CA LEU A 59 -10.33 8.46 -5.06
C LEU A 59 -9.67 7.84 -3.81
N GLY A 60 -8.63 7.02 -4.01
CA GLY A 60 -7.88 6.39 -2.92
C GLY A 60 -7.23 7.41 -1.99
N ALA A 61 -6.62 8.47 -2.54
CA ALA A 61 -6.04 9.55 -1.76
C ALA A 61 -7.10 10.34 -0.95
N VAL A 62 -8.27 10.62 -1.54
CA VAL A 62 -9.37 11.27 -0.83
C VAL A 62 -9.87 10.40 0.34
N GLU A 63 -10.07 9.10 0.10
CA GLU A 63 -10.51 8.19 1.15
C GLU A 63 -9.46 8.01 2.26
N ALA A 64 -8.18 7.99 1.91
CA ALA A 64 -7.07 7.99 2.85
C ALA A 64 -7.11 9.25 3.74
N LEU A 65 -7.22 10.42 3.13
CA LEU A 65 -7.29 11.70 3.86
C LEU A 65 -8.50 11.74 4.81
N MET A 66 -9.67 11.29 4.35
CA MET A 66 -10.89 11.21 5.17
C MET A 66 -10.78 10.20 6.33
N SER A 67 -9.84 9.26 6.24
CA SER A 67 -9.48 8.31 7.30
C SER A 67 -8.28 8.76 8.12
N GLY A 68 -7.80 10.02 7.95
CA GLY A 68 -6.66 10.56 8.69
C GLY A 68 -5.29 10.07 8.22
N THR A 69 -5.22 9.35 7.10
CA THR A 69 -3.97 8.92 6.47
C THR A 69 -3.47 10.01 5.55
N THR A 70 -2.32 10.62 5.86
CA THR A 70 -1.71 11.72 5.11
C THR A 70 -0.50 11.32 4.29
N GLY A 71 -0.08 10.04 4.42
CA GLY A 71 1.03 9.48 3.67
C GLY A 71 0.78 8.04 3.26
N ILE A 72 1.15 7.70 2.02
CA ILE A 72 0.98 6.38 1.43
C ILE A 72 2.28 5.94 0.78
N ILE A 73 2.66 4.67 0.97
CA ILE A 73 3.72 4.01 0.21
C ILE A 73 3.02 3.05 -0.75
N ASP A 74 3.00 3.46 -2.03
CA ASP A 74 2.22 2.80 -3.09
C ASP A 74 3.05 1.81 -3.89
N HIS A 75 2.42 0.71 -4.27
CA HIS A 75 2.97 -0.29 -5.17
C HIS A 75 2.04 -0.44 -6.38
N HIS A 76 2.53 -0.04 -7.56
CA HIS A 76 1.72 0.10 -8.77
C HIS A 76 2.06 -0.92 -9.84
N GLU A 77 1.03 -1.41 -10.54
CA GLU A 77 1.16 -2.22 -11.75
C GLU A 77 0.16 -1.80 -12.81
N SER A 78 0.65 -1.59 -14.04
CA SER A 78 -0.18 -1.26 -15.21
C SER A 78 0.58 -1.58 -16.49
N PRO A 79 0.63 -2.85 -16.94
CA PRO A 79 1.49 -3.27 -18.06
C PRO A 79 1.16 -2.56 -19.39
N ASN A 80 -0.06 -2.06 -19.56
CA ASN A 80 -0.48 -1.30 -20.74
C ASN A 80 -0.18 0.19 -20.65
N PHE A 81 0.16 0.72 -19.47
CA PHE A 81 0.55 2.12 -19.27
C PHE A 81 1.66 2.20 -18.21
N ILE A 82 2.89 1.85 -18.60
CA ILE A 82 4.06 1.82 -17.69
C ILE A 82 4.68 3.22 -17.59
N ASP A 83 5.15 3.73 -18.73
CA ASP A 83 5.95 4.96 -18.80
C ASP A 83 5.11 6.17 -18.36
N GLY A 84 5.48 6.83 -17.28
CA GLY A 84 4.77 7.97 -16.70
C GLY A 84 3.65 7.61 -15.70
N SER A 85 3.39 6.32 -15.44
CA SER A 85 2.35 5.89 -14.51
C SER A 85 2.56 6.39 -13.09
N LEU A 86 3.81 6.38 -12.61
CA LEU A 86 4.14 6.87 -11.26
C LEU A 86 3.92 8.37 -11.12
N ASP A 87 4.12 9.16 -12.19
CA ASP A 87 3.82 10.59 -12.16
C ASP A 87 2.32 10.86 -12.13
N VAL A 88 1.50 10.02 -12.77
CA VAL A 88 0.03 10.12 -12.71
C VAL A 88 -0.43 9.94 -11.26
N ILE A 89 0.07 8.93 -10.57
CA ILE A 89 -0.25 8.65 -9.17
C ILE A 89 0.22 9.80 -8.27
N SER A 90 1.48 10.22 -8.43
CA SER A 90 2.05 11.31 -7.63
C SER A 90 1.22 12.60 -7.77
N ARG A 91 0.89 13.00 -9.01
CA ARG A 91 0.06 14.20 -9.25
C ARG A 91 -1.35 14.06 -8.67
N ALA A 92 -1.97 12.86 -8.75
CA ALA A 92 -3.29 12.63 -8.18
C ALA A 92 -3.29 12.77 -6.66
N CYS A 93 -2.29 12.22 -5.98
CA CYS A 93 -2.13 12.36 -4.53
C CYS A 93 -1.83 13.81 -4.12
N ASP A 94 -0.93 14.49 -4.84
CA ASP A 94 -0.57 15.89 -4.58
C ASP A 94 -1.79 16.82 -4.71
N ALA A 95 -2.64 16.57 -5.71
CA ALA A 95 -3.88 17.34 -5.91
C ALA A 95 -4.82 17.26 -4.70
N VAL A 96 -4.81 16.14 -3.98
CA VAL A 96 -5.59 15.94 -2.74
C VAL A 96 -4.85 16.46 -1.51
N GLY A 97 -3.51 16.49 -1.54
CA GLY A 97 -2.64 16.85 -0.42
C GLY A 97 -2.14 15.66 0.40
N VAL A 98 -2.21 14.45 -0.16
CA VAL A 98 -1.65 13.23 0.43
C VAL A 98 -0.24 12.99 -0.13
N ARG A 99 0.73 12.75 0.75
CA ARG A 99 2.10 12.43 0.34
C ARG A 99 2.15 10.99 -0.15
N VAL A 100 2.86 10.77 -1.26
CA VAL A 100 3.01 9.41 -1.77
C VAL A 100 4.48 9.10 -2.06
N ASN A 101 4.89 7.87 -1.74
CA ASN A 101 6.11 7.24 -2.19
C ASN A 101 5.70 6.15 -3.18
N CYS A 102 6.05 6.30 -4.47
CA CYS A 102 5.59 5.43 -5.54
C CYS A 102 6.63 4.38 -5.90
N SER A 103 6.16 3.19 -6.27
CA SER A 103 7.00 2.15 -6.85
C SER A 103 6.25 1.40 -7.94
N TYR A 104 6.91 1.12 -9.07
CA TYR A 104 6.36 0.28 -10.13
C TYR A 104 6.78 -1.18 -9.90
N GLY A 105 5.84 -2.07 -9.68
CA GLY A 105 6.07 -3.50 -9.45
C GLY A 105 6.52 -4.23 -10.71
N ILE A 106 7.84 -4.33 -10.92
CA ILE A 106 8.40 -5.05 -12.06
C ILE A 106 8.07 -6.53 -12.00
N THR A 107 7.75 -7.11 -13.16
CA THR A 107 7.38 -8.52 -13.29
C THR A 107 7.63 -9.01 -14.72
N GLU A 108 8.01 -10.27 -14.88
CA GLU A 108 8.16 -10.90 -16.20
C GLU A 108 6.87 -11.57 -16.71
N ARG A 109 5.74 -11.41 -16.00
CA ARG A 109 4.42 -11.92 -16.44
C ARG A 109 4.00 -11.44 -17.83
N HIS A 110 4.49 -10.25 -18.21
CA HIS A 110 4.21 -9.60 -19.49
C HIS A 110 5.43 -9.56 -20.41
N GLY A 111 6.42 -10.43 -20.16
CA GLY A 111 7.68 -10.53 -20.89
C GLY A 111 8.79 -9.61 -20.37
N THR A 112 10.02 -9.95 -20.74
CA THR A 112 11.24 -9.28 -20.25
C THR A 112 11.28 -7.80 -20.64
N GLU A 113 10.81 -7.40 -21.83
CA GLU A 113 10.82 -5.98 -22.22
C GLU A 113 9.87 -5.15 -21.33
N SER A 114 8.71 -5.68 -20.96
CA SER A 114 7.80 -5.02 -20.03
C SER A 114 8.45 -4.84 -18.65
N ALA A 115 9.14 -5.87 -18.15
CA ALA A 115 9.88 -5.80 -16.89
C ALA A 115 10.98 -4.73 -16.91
N LEU A 116 11.74 -4.66 -17.99
CA LEU A 116 12.79 -3.64 -18.17
C LEU A 116 12.21 -2.21 -18.30
N ARG A 117 11.03 -2.06 -18.91
CA ARG A 117 10.32 -0.77 -18.91
C ARG A 117 9.91 -0.37 -17.49
N GLY A 118 9.41 -1.30 -16.69
CA GLY A 118 9.10 -1.04 -15.27
C GLY A 118 10.32 -0.61 -14.46
N LEU A 119 11.50 -1.23 -14.68
CA LEU A 119 12.75 -0.77 -14.07
C LEU A 119 13.07 0.67 -14.48
N ARG A 120 13.00 0.98 -15.78
CA ARG A 120 13.22 2.34 -16.28
C ARG A 120 12.23 3.36 -15.72
N GLU A 121 10.97 2.97 -15.49
CA GLU A 121 9.97 3.87 -14.89
C GLU A 121 10.30 4.20 -13.42
N ASN A 122 10.70 3.21 -12.61
CA ASN A 122 11.19 3.46 -11.25
C ASN A 122 12.40 4.43 -11.29
N GLU A 123 13.40 4.14 -12.13
CA GLU A 123 14.58 4.98 -12.29
C GLU A 123 14.22 6.39 -12.72
N ARG A 124 13.40 6.53 -13.77
CA ARG A 124 12.96 7.82 -14.32
C ARG A 124 12.28 8.68 -13.27
N HIS A 125 11.30 8.10 -12.55
CA HIS A 125 10.53 8.80 -11.53
C HIS A 125 11.42 9.31 -10.40
N ILE A 126 12.29 8.44 -9.86
CA ILE A 126 13.17 8.78 -8.74
C ILE A 126 14.22 9.82 -9.17
N ARG A 127 14.85 9.65 -10.34
CA ARG A 127 15.83 10.63 -10.85
C ARG A 127 15.21 11.98 -11.18
N ALA A 128 13.92 12.03 -11.52
CA ALA A 128 13.18 13.28 -11.71
C ALA A 128 12.83 13.99 -10.39
N GLY A 129 13.22 13.43 -9.23
CA GLY A 129 12.94 13.97 -7.91
C GLY A 129 11.63 13.46 -7.29
N GLY A 130 10.96 12.49 -7.91
CA GLY A 130 9.81 11.80 -7.33
C GLY A 130 10.23 10.96 -6.10
N ARG A 131 9.38 10.89 -5.10
CA ARG A 131 9.57 9.98 -3.97
C ARG A 131 9.26 8.57 -4.42
N GLY A 132 10.20 7.64 -4.29
CA GLY A 132 10.02 6.28 -4.77
C GLY A 132 10.96 5.27 -4.14
N MET A 133 10.57 4.01 -4.27
CA MET A 133 11.39 2.82 -4.08
C MET A 133 11.44 2.06 -5.40
N VAL A 134 12.39 1.13 -5.57
CA VAL A 134 12.34 0.23 -6.73
C VAL A 134 11.30 -0.87 -6.44
N GLY A 135 10.18 -0.85 -7.17
CA GLY A 135 9.12 -1.84 -7.00
C GLY A 135 9.46 -3.17 -7.68
N VAL A 136 9.22 -4.26 -6.98
CA VAL A 136 9.27 -5.64 -7.52
C VAL A 136 7.96 -6.32 -7.13
N HIS A 137 7.25 -6.92 -8.11
CA HIS A 137 6.00 -7.58 -7.78
C HIS A 137 6.21 -8.67 -6.72
N ALA A 138 6.90 -9.74 -7.05
CA ALA A 138 7.24 -10.81 -6.12
C ALA A 138 8.36 -11.68 -6.70
N ALA A 139 9.08 -12.43 -5.87
CA ALA A 139 10.18 -13.26 -6.34
C ALA A 139 9.72 -14.30 -7.36
N PHE A 140 8.57 -14.96 -7.17
CA PHE A 140 8.08 -16.01 -8.07
C PHE A 140 7.65 -15.50 -9.47
N THR A 141 7.51 -14.20 -9.66
CA THR A 141 7.16 -13.60 -10.96
C THR A 141 8.34 -12.93 -11.65
N CYS A 142 9.54 -13.06 -11.11
CA CYS A 142 10.78 -12.47 -11.61
C CYS A 142 11.88 -13.52 -11.68
N SER A 143 12.75 -13.42 -12.68
CA SER A 143 14.00 -14.17 -12.74
C SER A 143 15.00 -13.66 -11.70
N ASP A 144 16.02 -14.48 -11.35
CA ASP A 144 17.09 -14.04 -10.47
C ASP A 144 17.87 -12.85 -11.07
N ASP A 145 18.08 -12.81 -12.38
CA ASP A 145 18.71 -11.68 -13.08
C ASP A 145 17.92 -10.38 -12.85
N LEU A 146 16.59 -10.42 -12.97
CA LEU A 146 15.76 -9.25 -12.74
C LEU A 146 15.77 -8.80 -11.27
N LEU A 147 15.78 -9.74 -10.32
CA LEU A 147 15.90 -9.42 -8.89
C LEU A 147 17.25 -8.72 -8.57
N HIS A 148 18.35 -9.21 -9.13
CA HIS A 148 19.67 -8.58 -8.98
C HIS A 148 19.70 -7.17 -9.58
N ARG A 149 19.17 -6.99 -10.79
CA ARG A 149 19.08 -5.65 -11.42
C ARG A 149 18.23 -4.67 -10.60
N ALA A 150 17.14 -5.14 -9.99
CA ALA A 150 16.33 -4.29 -9.11
C ALA A 150 17.11 -3.88 -7.86
N ALA A 151 17.85 -4.81 -7.25
CA ALA A 151 18.69 -4.55 -6.09
C ALA A 151 19.84 -3.59 -6.41
N GLU A 152 20.51 -3.77 -7.56
CA GLU A 152 21.57 -2.88 -8.06
C GLU A 152 21.03 -1.47 -8.31
N LEU A 153 19.92 -1.35 -9.05
CA LEU A 153 19.27 -0.06 -9.33
C LEU A 153 18.88 0.66 -8.05
N ALA A 154 18.30 -0.04 -7.08
CA ALA A 154 17.96 0.54 -5.78
C ALA A 154 19.19 1.05 -5.04
N GLY A 155 20.33 0.31 -5.12
CA GLY A 155 21.61 0.74 -4.60
C GLY A 155 22.15 1.99 -5.27
N ASP A 156 22.11 2.05 -6.59
CA ASP A 156 22.58 3.20 -7.39
C ASP A 156 21.75 4.47 -7.16
N LEU A 157 20.46 4.29 -6.85
CA LEU A 157 19.54 5.39 -6.55
C LEU A 157 19.56 5.79 -5.06
N GLY A 158 20.18 5.00 -4.19
CA GLY A 158 20.19 5.23 -2.74
C GLY A 158 18.80 5.06 -2.10
N VAL A 159 17.97 4.15 -2.63
CA VAL A 159 16.63 3.82 -2.13
C VAL A 159 16.49 2.33 -1.86
N GLY A 160 15.45 1.93 -1.14
CA GLY A 160 15.12 0.53 -0.92
C GLY A 160 14.34 -0.11 -2.07
N VAL A 161 14.09 -1.41 -1.94
CA VAL A 161 13.17 -2.19 -2.79
C VAL A 161 11.85 -2.42 -2.03
N HIS A 162 10.74 -2.32 -2.75
CA HIS A 162 9.40 -2.61 -2.27
C HIS A 162 8.88 -3.86 -2.99
N ILE A 163 8.75 -4.99 -2.27
CA ILE A 163 8.48 -6.31 -2.85
C ILE A 163 7.51 -7.13 -2.00
N HIS A 164 6.54 -7.82 -2.62
CA HIS A 164 5.77 -8.86 -1.96
C HIS A 164 6.65 -10.11 -1.76
N VAL A 165 6.66 -10.66 -0.55
CA VAL A 165 7.55 -11.76 -0.18
C VAL A 165 6.75 -12.87 0.47
N ALA A 166 6.78 -14.04 -0.15
CA ALA A 166 6.18 -15.26 0.40
C ALA A 166 4.75 -15.03 0.96
N GLU A 167 3.93 -14.26 0.25
CA GLU A 167 2.51 -14.10 0.57
C GLU A 167 1.77 -15.40 0.33
N VAL A 168 2.12 -16.12 -0.73
CA VAL A 168 1.52 -17.37 -1.15
C VAL A 168 2.55 -18.51 -1.09
N ILE A 169 2.06 -19.74 -0.95
CA ILE A 169 2.94 -20.93 -0.88
C ILE A 169 3.77 -21.12 -2.15
N ASP A 170 3.29 -20.62 -3.30
CA ASP A 170 4.02 -20.66 -4.57
C ASP A 170 5.29 -19.80 -4.56
N ASP A 171 5.40 -18.84 -3.62
CA ASP A 171 6.57 -17.97 -3.41
C ASP A 171 7.44 -18.39 -2.19
N VAL A 172 7.30 -19.61 -1.72
CA VAL A 172 8.03 -20.12 -0.53
C VAL A 172 9.56 -20.02 -0.69
N ASP A 173 10.07 -20.06 -1.92
CA ASP A 173 11.50 -19.89 -2.23
C ASP A 173 12.00 -18.45 -2.15
N ALA A 174 11.13 -17.46 -1.95
CA ALA A 174 11.51 -16.04 -1.89
C ALA A 174 12.63 -15.79 -0.87
N GLY A 175 12.54 -16.40 0.31
CA GLY A 175 13.56 -16.26 1.35
C GLY A 175 14.96 -16.62 0.85
N ARG A 176 15.12 -17.75 0.18
CA ARG A 176 16.39 -18.20 -0.39
C ARG A 176 16.87 -17.30 -1.54
N ARG A 177 15.95 -16.85 -2.40
CA ARG A 177 16.29 -16.05 -3.59
C ARG A 177 16.67 -14.62 -3.26
N LEU A 178 16.13 -14.08 -2.17
CA LEU A 178 16.41 -12.71 -1.70
C LEU A 178 17.52 -12.66 -0.65
N GLU A 179 18.01 -13.81 -0.17
CA GLU A 179 19.12 -13.88 0.77
C GLU A 179 20.39 -13.27 0.16
N GLY A 180 20.97 -12.30 0.85
CA GLY A 180 22.13 -11.54 0.38
C GLY A 180 21.82 -10.38 -0.58
N LEU A 181 20.57 -10.26 -1.07
CA LEU A 181 20.12 -9.08 -1.84
C LEU A 181 19.40 -8.07 -0.93
N ALA A 182 18.54 -8.59 -0.03
CA ALA A 182 17.73 -7.76 0.84
C ALA A 182 18.59 -6.90 1.78
N ARG A 183 18.20 -5.64 1.98
CA ARG A 183 18.86 -4.65 2.82
C ARG A 183 17.89 -4.04 3.82
N ASP A 184 18.39 -3.37 4.84
CA ASP A 184 17.59 -2.76 5.91
C ASP A 184 16.58 -1.72 5.42
N ASP A 185 16.83 -1.11 4.25
CA ASP A 185 15.96 -0.13 3.60
C ASP A 185 14.85 -0.76 2.73
N TRP A 186 14.76 -2.10 2.65
CA TRP A 186 13.76 -2.80 1.86
C TRP A 186 12.43 -2.96 2.61
N PHE A 187 11.35 -2.97 1.85
CA PHE A 187 10.02 -3.37 2.30
C PHE A 187 9.73 -4.79 1.86
N LEU A 188 9.57 -5.66 2.85
CA LEU A 188 9.22 -7.07 2.68
C LEU A 188 7.74 -7.22 3.01
N VAL A 189 6.89 -7.19 2.00
CA VAL A 189 5.44 -7.14 2.20
C VAL A 189 4.89 -8.54 2.43
N HIS A 190 3.95 -8.69 3.36
CA HIS A 190 3.27 -9.90 3.81
C HIS A 190 4.13 -10.87 4.63
N CYS A 191 5.13 -11.50 4.07
CA CYS A 191 6.01 -12.49 4.71
C CYS A 191 5.28 -13.66 5.38
N VAL A 192 4.11 -14.08 4.85
CA VAL A 192 3.25 -15.10 5.48
C VAL A 192 3.95 -16.47 5.55
N HIS A 193 4.56 -16.90 4.43
CA HIS A 193 5.22 -18.19 4.29
C HIS A 193 6.76 -18.08 4.28
N LEU A 194 7.30 -16.92 4.66
CA LEU A 194 8.74 -16.71 4.71
C LEU A 194 9.38 -17.58 5.80
N ASP A 195 10.31 -18.44 5.41
CA ASP A 195 10.94 -19.47 6.25
C ASP A 195 12.19 -19.00 7.02
N ARG A 196 12.68 -17.77 6.75
CA ARG A 196 13.89 -17.19 7.32
C ARG A 196 13.78 -15.69 7.51
N ASP A 197 14.62 -15.09 8.32
CA ASP A 197 14.73 -13.64 8.42
C ASP A 197 15.58 -13.10 7.26
N LEU A 198 15.11 -12.04 6.62
CA LEU A 198 15.82 -11.23 5.63
C LEU A 198 16.03 -9.84 6.22
N ALA A 199 17.03 -9.10 5.79
CA ALA A 199 17.17 -7.69 6.13
C ALA A 199 16.00 -6.89 5.53
N GLY A 200 15.47 -5.90 6.27
CA GLY A 200 14.38 -5.04 5.82
C GLY A 200 13.25 -4.91 6.84
N THR A 201 12.26 -4.10 6.50
CA THR A 201 11.03 -3.92 7.28
C THR A 201 9.93 -4.83 6.75
N VAL A 202 9.36 -5.63 7.62
CA VAL A 202 8.15 -6.43 7.29
C VAL A 202 6.94 -5.49 7.27
N VAL A 203 6.25 -5.44 6.15
CA VAL A 203 4.98 -4.70 6.04
C VAL A 203 3.82 -5.68 6.17
N HIS A 204 3.13 -5.60 7.30
CA HIS A 204 2.02 -6.49 7.64
C HIS A 204 0.69 -5.92 7.15
N ASN A 205 -0.09 -6.72 6.41
CA ASN A 205 -1.37 -6.34 5.82
C ASN A 205 -2.47 -7.32 6.31
N PRO A 206 -2.89 -7.25 7.57
CA PRO A 206 -3.72 -8.29 8.19
C PRO A 206 -5.07 -8.46 7.51
N ARG A 207 -5.76 -7.37 7.13
CA ARG A 207 -7.05 -7.43 6.45
C ARG A 207 -6.93 -8.17 5.11
N SER A 208 -5.93 -7.82 4.31
CA SER A 208 -5.68 -8.47 3.02
C SER A 208 -5.34 -9.95 3.19
N ASN A 209 -4.43 -10.27 4.10
CA ASN A 209 -4.05 -11.66 4.36
C ASN A 209 -5.26 -12.52 4.76
N MET A 210 -6.16 -11.99 5.60
CA MET A 210 -7.40 -12.68 5.99
C MET A 210 -8.38 -12.79 4.81
N ASN A 211 -8.58 -11.71 4.05
CA ASN A 211 -9.49 -11.70 2.90
C ASN A 211 -9.06 -12.70 1.81
N ASN A 212 -7.76 -12.81 1.60
CA ASN A 212 -7.17 -13.69 0.59
C ASN A 212 -6.93 -15.13 1.11
N SER A 213 -7.21 -15.39 2.39
CA SER A 213 -7.00 -16.69 3.05
C SER A 213 -5.58 -17.24 2.91
N VAL A 214 -4.57 -16.34 2.85
CA VAL A 214 -3.15 -16.73 2.69
C VAL A 214 -2.52 -17.17 4.01
N GLY A 215 -3.09 -16.83 5.15
CA GLY A 215 -2.61 -17.18 6.48
C GLY A 215 -2.19 -15.99 7.32
N TYR A 216 -1.55 -16.27 8.46
CA TYR A 216 -1.09 -15.24 9.39
C TYR A 216 0.44 -15.15 9.39
N ALA A 217 0.96 -13.95 9.12
CA ALA A 217 2.40 -13.69 8.96
C ALA A 217 3.24 -13.84 10.24
N LYS A 218 2.61 -13.94 11.43
CA LYS A 218 3.27 -14.05 12.74
C LYS A 218 4.36 -12.97 12.97
N PRO A 219 4.03 -11.67 12.78
CA PRO A 219 5.05 -10.62 12.77
C PRO A 219 5.84 -10.51 14.08
N THR A 220 5.26 -10.88 15.23
CA THR A 220 5.94 -10.87 16.55
C THR A 220 7.01 -11.95 16.71
N THR A 221 7.08 -12.93 15.82
CA THR A 221 8.12 -13.98 15.87
C THR A 221 9.36 -13.64 15.07
N ARG A 222 9.36 -12.48 14.36
CA ARG A 222 10.46 -12.03 13.53
C ARG A 222 11.32 -11.01 14.25
N THR A 223 12.57 -10.92 13.85
CA THR A 223 13.52 -9.91 14.36
C THR A 223 13.40 -8.57 13.63
N ASN A 224 12.70 -8.56 12.53
CA ASN A 224 12.48 -7.37 11.70
C ASN A 224 11.66 -6.29 12.42
N LYS A 225 11.89 -5.04 12.06
CA LYS A 225 10.89 -3.99 12.27
C LYS A 225 9.61 -4.37 11.51
N VAL A 226 8.46 -4.04 12.08
CA VAL A 226 7.16 -4.25 11.46
C VAL A 226 6.47 -2.90 11.25
N ALA A 227 5.91 -2.68 10.05
CA ALA A 227 5.03 -1.58 9.74
C ALA A 227 3.67 -2.11 9.26
N LEU A 228 2.62 -1.29 9.33
CA LEU A 228 1.29 -1.65 8.84
C LEU A 228 1.04 -1.07 7.45
N GLY A 229 0.49 -1.91 6.57
CA GLY A 229 -0.09 -1.53 5.29
C GLY A 229 -1.49 -2.07 5.15
N THR A 230 -2.25 -1.55 4.20
CA THR A 230 -3.62 -1.99 3.91
C THR A 230 -3.70 -2.92 2.70
N ASP A 231 -2.64 -2.98 1.88
CA ASP A 231 -2.70 -3.62 0.57
C ASP A 231 -3.81 -2.97 -0.30
N GLY A 232 -4.42 -3.67 -1.23
CA GLY A 232 -5.46 -3.12 -2.08
C GLY A 232 -6.72 -2.66 -1.34
N ILE A 233 -7.41 -1.69 -1.94
CA ILE A 233 -8.75 -1.19 -1.61
C ILE A 233 -8.87 -0.57 -0.19
N GLY A 234 -8.49 0.69 -0.08
CA GLY A 234 -8.71 1.52 1.11
C GLY A 234 -7.50 1.61 2.04
N SER A 235 -7.28 2.78 2.60
CA SER A 235 -6.14 3.15 3.45
C SER A 235 -6.57 3.69 4.81
N ASP A 236 -7.59 3.08 5.42
CA ASP A 236 -8.02 3.37 6.79
C ASP A 236 -7.09 2.65 7.79
N MET A 237 -6.08 3.38 8.26
CA MET A 237 -5.03 2.82 9.10
C MET A 237 -5.48 2.52 10.53
N LEU A 238 -6.51 3.21 11.06
CA LEU A 238 -7.07 2.85 12.37
C LEU A 238 -7.88 1.55 12.30
N GLU A 239 -8.62 1.35 11.21
CA GLU A 239 -9.31 0.07 10.96
C GLU A 239 -8.31 -1.07 10.76
N GLU A 240 -7.22 -0.84 10.01
CA GLU A 240 -6.18 -1.84 9.81
C GLU A 240 -5.48 -2.19 11.14
N ALA A 241 -5.18 -1.20 11.99
CA ALA A 241 -4.61 -1.43 13.32
C ALA A 241 -5.56 -2.26 14.20
N ARG A 242 -6.86 -2.00 14.15
CA ARG A 242 -7.87 -2.79 14.87
C ARG A 242 -7.89 -4.26 14.40
N LEU A 243 -7.86 -4.49 13.10
CA LEU A 243 -7.81 -5.84 12.53
C LEU A 243 -6.47 -6.54 12.81
N ALA A 244 -5.36 -5.81 12.76
CA ALA A 244 -4.05 -6.32 13.16
C ALA A 244 -4.06 -6.82 14.61
N TYR A 245 -4.66 -6.04 15.53
CA TYR A 245 -4.80 -6.47 16.93
C TYR A 245 -5.66 -7.73 17.07
N VAL A 246 -6.80 -7.79 16.39
CA VAL A 246 -7.69 -8.96 16.44
C VAL A 246 -6.96 -10.21 15.92
N ALA A 247 -6.25 -10.09 14.80
CA ALA A 247 -5.46 -11.18 14.23
C ALA A 247 -4.33 -11.62 15.17
N LEU A 248 -3.57 -10.67 15.74
CA LEU A 248 -2.51 -10.95 16.70
C LEU A 248 -3.08 -11.63 17.94
N ARG A 249 -4.15 -11.10 18.53
CA ARG A 249 -4.78 -11.62 19.74
C ARG A 249 -5.37 -13.03 19.57
N ALA A 250 -5.83 -13.37 18.37
CA ALA A 250 -6.29 -14.71 18.05
C ALA A 250 -5.17 -15.77 18.11
N HIS A 251 -3.92 -15.36 18.00
CA HIS A 251 -2.75 -16.23 18.02
C HIS A 251 -1.96 -16.14 19.34
N ASP A 252 -2.03 -15.00 20.03
CA ASP A 252 -1.30 -14.75 21.28
C ASP A 252 -2.21 -14.03 22.29
N VAL A 253 -2.65 -14.77 23.31
CA VAL A 253 -3.51 -14.26 24.38
C VAL A 253 -2.82 -13.20 25.25
N THR A 254 -1.52 -13.06 25.20
CA THR A 254 -0.74 -12.06 25.96
C THR A 254 -0.55 -10.75 25.19
N ALA A 255 -0.84 -10.74 23.88
CA ALA A 255 -0.69 -9.56 23.04
C ALA A 255 -1.57 -8.40 23.48
N THR A 256 -1.07 -7.20 23.33
CA THR A 256 -1.80 -5.97 23.66
C THR A 256 -1.88 -5.01 22.45
N PRO A 257 -2.82 -4.06 22.44
CA PRO A 257 -2.93 -3.09 21.33
C PRO A 257 -1.70 -2.21 21.14
N GLU A 258 -0.87 -2.01 22.18
CA GLU A 258 0.38 -1.24 22.11
C GLU A 258 1.35 -1.81 21.07
N THR A 259 1.45 -3.14 20.97
CA THR A 259 2.29 -3.80 19.94
C THR A 259 1.89 -3.36 18.52
N VAL A 260 0.60 -3.34 18.24
CA VAL A 260 0.10 -2.93 16.94
C VAL A 260 0.22 -1.43 16.73
N TRP A 261 0.12 -0.66 17.81
CA TRP A 261 0.33 0.79 17.77
C TRP A 261 1.77 1.15 17.38
N GLU A 262 2.76 0.40 17.87
CA GLU A 262 4.16 0.52 17.43
C GLU A 262 4.30 0.24 15.93
N TRP A 263 3.62 -0.79 15.40
CA TRP A 263 3.62 -1.08 13.96
C TRP A 263 2.98 0.03 13.12
N LEU A 264 1.89 0.63 13.62
CA LEU A 264 1.25 1.78 12.99
C LEU A 264 2.18 2.98 12.93
N GLN A 265 2.92 3.24 14.01
CA GLN A 265 3.84 4.37 14.11
C GLN A 265 5.14 4.18 13.30
N ALA A 266 5.51 2.94 12.97
CA ALA A 266 6.71 2.66 12.19
C ALA A 266 6.69 3.31 10.80
N GLY A 267 5.51 3.56 10.23
CA GLY A 267 5.36 4.27 8.96
C GLY A 267 6.01 5.66 8.91
N TYR A 268 6.13 6.34 10.05
CA TYR A 268 6.76 7.67 10.13
C TYR A 268 8.26 7.69 9.82
N GLU A 269 8.93 6.55 9.81
CA GLU A 269 10.34 6.49 9.42
C GLU A 269 10.52 6.72 7.92
N TYR A 270 9.48 6.42 7.14
CA TYR A 270 9.51 6.50 5.68
C TYR A 270 8.84 7.76 5.13
N LEU A 271 7.89 8.31 5.86
CA LEU A 271 7.23 9.60 5.57
C LEU A 271 7.17 10.44 6.86
N PRO A 272 8.34 10.93 7.34
CA PRO A 272 8.43 11.61 8.64
C PRO A 272 7.64 12.91 8.71
N GLU A 273 7.38 13.56 7.60
CA GLU A 273 6.60 14.80 7.54
C GLU A 273 5.15 14.61 8.02
N CYS A 274 4.59 13.40 7.84
CA CYS A 274 3.25 13.07 8.31
C CYS A 274 3.12 13.19 9.85
N ARG A 275 4.23 13.03 10.57
CA ARG A 275 4.25 13.21 12.03
C ARG A 275 3.93 14.64 12.47
N SER A 276 4.15 15.61 11.60
CA SER A 276 3.88 17.04 11.86
C SER A 276 2.50 17.50 11.35
N ASP A 277 1.77 16.64 10.65
CA ASP A 277 0.37 16.91 10.32
C ASP A 277 -0.49 16.75 11.58
N VAL A 278 -1.63 17.41 11.61
CA VAL A 278 -2.59 17.34 12.74
C VAL A 278 -3.91 16.82 12.21
N VAL A 279 -4.36 15.69 12.75
CA VAL A 279 -5.67 15.09 12.46
C VAL A 279 -6.57 15.24 13.67
N GLU A 280 -7.73 15.87 13.51
CA GLU A 280 -8.80 15.91 14.51
C GLU A 280 -9.83 14.82 14.21
N TRP A 281 -10.24 14.09 15.23
CA TRP A 281 -11.10 12.92 15.10
C TRP A 281 -12.51 13.16 15.63
N ASN A 282 -13.49 12.43 15.10
CA ASN A 282 -14.86 12.39 15.66
C ASN A 282 -14.95 11.57 16.94
N TYR A 283 -13.84 11.25 17.58
CA TYR A 283 -13.74 10.40 18.75
C TYR A 283 -12.70 10.94 19.74
N ASP A 284 -13.01 10.94 21.04
CA ASP A 284 -12.19 11.62 22.06
C ASP A 284 -10.85 10.91 22.39
N HIS A 285 -10.69 9.67 21.99
CA HIS A 285 -9.53 8.84 22.35
C HIS A 285 -8.92 8.11 21.16
N ALA A 286 -8.87 8.75 19.98
CA ALA A 286 -8.22 8.18 18.79
C ALA A 286 -6.69 8.06 18.92
N ASP A 287 -6.10 8.65 19.95
CA ASP A 287 -4.70 8.58 20.35
C ASP A 287 -4.39 7.40 21.31
N SER A 288 -5.40 6.62 21.70
CA SER A 288 -5.26 5.50 22.61
C SER A 288 -5.35 4.16 21.89
N PRO A 289 -4.29 3.30 21.96
CA PRO A 289 -4.32 1.97 21.34
C PRO A 289 -5.53 1.13 21.76
N TRP A 290 -5.88 1.14 23.05
CA TRP A 290 -7.02 0.40 23.58
C TRP A 290 -8.36 0.89 23.06
N HIS A 291 -8.53 2.21 22.93
CA HIS A 291 -9.76 2.77 22.38
C HIS A 291 -9.90 2.44 20.90
N VAL A 292 -8.83 2.59 20.12
CA VAL A 292 -8.84 2.26 18.68
C VAL A 292 -9.14 0.77 18.46
N ALA A 293 -8.55 -0.12 19.25
CA ALA A 293 -8.76 -1.57 19.15
C ALA A 293 -10.24 -2.00 19.31
N PHE A 294 -11.04 -1.21 20.04
CA PHE A 294 -12.44 -1.56 20.36
C PHE A 294 -13.50 -0.57 19.86
N SER A 295 -13.10 0.51 19.19
CA SER A 295 -14.02 1.54 18.72
C SER A 295 -14.01 1.62 17.18
N PRO A 296 -14.95 0.96 16.49
CA PRO A 296 -15.07 1.08 15.04
C PRO A 296 -15.64 2.45 14.61
N GLY A 297 -15.36 2.86 13.38
CA GLY A 297 -15.98 4.03 12.78
C GLY A 297 -15.37 5.37 13.21
N ILE A 298 -14.15 5.37 13.77
CA ILE A 298 -13.37 6.59 13.98
C ILE A 298 -13.04 7.21 12.62
N ARG A 299 -13.29 8.52 12.46
CA ARG A 299 -13.07 9.25 11.20
C ARG A 299 -12.41 10.59 11.48
N ALA A 300 -11.56 11.03 10.56
CA ALA A 300 -11.02 12.40 10.61
C ALA A 300 -12.14 13.41 10.33
N ILE A 301 -12.19 14.46 11.12
CA ILE A 301 -13.05 15.62 10.92
C ILE A 301 -12.26 16.71 10.20
N ASN A 302 -11.06 17.02 10.70
CA ASN A 302 -10.17 18.00 10.13
C ASN A 302 -8.77 17.41 9.98
N VAL A 303 -8.07 17.81 8.93
CA VAL A 303 -6.65 17.53 8.72
C VAL A 303 -5.94 18.81 8.35
N THR A 304 -4.90 19.14 9.11
CA THR A 304 -4.02 20.28 8.83
C THR A 304 -2.61 19.73 8.55
N SER A 305 -2.05 20.09 7.40
CA SER A 305 -0.69 19.69 7.03
C SER A 305 0.39 20.41 7.86
N SER A 306 1.61 19.93 7.78
CA SER A 306 2.76 20.44 8.52
C SER A 306 3.09 21.92 8.23
N ASP A 307 2.67 22.45 7.07
CA ASP A 307 2.81 23.86 6.67
C ASP A 307 1.59 24.71 7.04
N GLY A 308 0.60 24.15 7.72
CA GLY A 308 -0.58 24.84 8.23
C GLY A 308 -1.76 24.90 7.26
N GLU A 309 -1.68 24.24 6.11
CA GLU A 309 -2.80 24.17 5.18
C GLU A 309 -3.87 23.19 5.70
N LYS A 310 -5.13 23.59 5.61
CA LYS A 310 -6.26 22.71 5.91
C LYS A 310 -6.57 21.84 4.70
N LEU A 311 -6.33 20.54 4.80
CA LEU A 311 -6.57 19.56 3.74
C LEU A 311 -7.94 18.91 3.84
N LEU A 312 -8.49 18.80 5.06
CA LEU A 312 -9.84 18.29 5.34
C LEU A 312 -10.52 19.25 6.34
N VAL A 313 -11.77 19.61 6.07
CA VAL A 313 -12.61 20.41 6.96
C VAL A 313 -13.99 19.80 7.02
N ASP A 314 -14.50 19.54 8.21
CA ASP A 314 -15.80 18.90 8.45
C ASP A 314 -15.97 17.59 7.63
N GLY A 315 -14.90 16.80 7.53
CA GLY A 315 -14.88 15.53 6.79
C GLY A 315 -14.89 15.67 5.26
N ARG A 316 -14.67 16.88 4.71
CA ARG A 316 -14.59 17.11 3.27
C ARG A 316 -13.21 17.63 2.87
N PRO A 317 -12.60 17.07 1.80
CA PRO A 317 -11.33 17.58 1.27
C PRO A 317 -11.51 19.02 0.78
N THR A 318 -10.46 19.82 0.91
CA THR A 318 -10.48 21.25 0.55
C THR A 318 -9.90 21.56 -0.82
N ARG A 319 -8.99 20.68 -1.31
CA ARG A 319 -8.29 20.87 -2.59
C ARG A 319 -9.06 20.34 -3.79
N VAL A 320 -9.99 19.41 -3.57
CA VAL A 320 -10.78 18.76 -4.61
C VAL A 320 -12.26 18.74 -4.22
N ASP A 321 -13.14 18.74 -5.21
CA ASP A 321 -14.57 18.54 -4.99
C ASP A 321 -14.85 17.03 -4.81
N LEU A 322 -15.30 16.63 -3.62
CA LEU A 322 -15.58 15.24 -3.28
C LEU A 322 -16.64 14.61 -4.17
N ASP A 323 -17.67 15.37 -4.52
CA ASP A 323 -18.80 14.87 -5.32
C ASP A 323 -18.37 14.70 -6.78
N GLU A 324 -17.54 15.59 -7.30
CA GLU A 324 -16.90 15.45 -8.62
C GLU A 324 -15.96 14.24 -8.66
N VAL A 325 -15.06 14.09 -7.66
CA VAL A 325 -14.15 12.94 -7.59
C VAL A 325 -14.93 11.63 -7.62
N ARG A 326 -15.99 11.51 -6.82
CA ARG A 326 -16.83 10.30 -6.79
C ARG A 326 -17.52 10.03 -8.12
N ALA A 327 -18.04 11.07 -8.77
CA ALA A 327 -18.69 10.94 -10.07
C ALA A 327 -17.69 10.47 -11.14
N LYS A 328 -16.52 11.11 -11.23
CA LYS A 328 -15.47 10.77 -12.19
C LYS A 328 -14.87 9.40 -11.94
N ALA A 329 -14.63 9.05 -10.68
CA ALA A 329 -14.18 7.70 -10.31
C ALA A 329 -15.23 6.64 -10.69
N GLY A 330 -16.53 6.93 -10.50
CA GLY A 330 -17.62 6.05 -10.94
C GLY A 330 -17.65 5.86 -12.46
N GLU A 331 -17.48 6.94 -13.25
CA GLU A 331 -17.35 6.87 -14.71
C GLU A 331 -16.11 6.06 -15.13
N ALA A 332 -14.97 6.27 -14.47
CA ALA A 332 -13.73 5.55 -14.74
C ALA A 332 -13.88 4.06 -14.40
N ALA A 333 -14.52 3.73 -13.27
CA ALA A 333 -14.81 2.35 -12.87
C ALA A 333 -15.67 1.63 -13.92
N GLN A 334 -16.71 2.29 -14.47
CA GLN A 334 -17.52 1.70 -15.52
C GLN A 334 -16.72 1.40 -16.79
N ARG A 335 -15.82 2.32 -17.21
CA ARG A 335 -14.92 2.08 -18.35
C ARG A 335 -13.93 0.95 -18.08
N LEU A 336 -13.39 0.88 -16.85
CA LEU A 336 -12.50 -0.19 -16.42
C LEU A 336 -13.22 -1.55 -16.46
N PHE A 337 -14.42 -1.63 -15.88
CA PHE A 337 -15.20 -2.87 -15.83
C PHE A 337 -15.63 -3.38 -17.21
N ALA A 338 -15.80 -2.50 -18.18
CA ALA A 338 -16.09 -2.90 -19.55
C ALA A 338 -14.92 -3.59 -20.27
N ARG A 339 -13.71 -3.57 -19.68
CA ARG A 339 -12.49 -4.21 -20.19
C ARG A 339 -12.17 -5.54 -19.49
N LEU A 340 -12.86 -5.82 -18.36
CA LEU A 340 -12.71 -7.06 -17.59
C LEU A 340 -13.64 -8.17 -18.10
#